data_351668bf41ae825fa1d7e5b4d6e6a322
#
_entry.id   351668bf41ae825fa1d7e5b4d6e6a322
#
_cell.length_a   1.000
_cell.length_b   1.000
_cell.length_c   1.000
_cell.angle_alpha   90.00
_cell.angle_beta   90.00
_cell.angle_gamma   90.00
#
_symmetry.space_group_name_H-M   'P 1'
#
loop_
_entity.id
_entity.type
_entity.pdbx_description
1 polymer ?
#
loop_
_entity_poly.entity_id
_entity_poly.type
_entity_poly.pdbx_seq_one_letter_code
_entity_poly.pdbx_strand_id
1 'polypeptide(L)'
;MAPSTVVLTFDNLGEASELEQGRWPAGRPTGAHPSVVDVLPRLLPLLDELGLRATFFVEAVNTRAYPDAVRAIAARGHEIGCHAWRHERWDGLDPTREREVLERSLGAFAELGIEVRGFRPPGGGVSAATGALLRDAGIHWCSAEGTGARVDADGLVQLPFRWPLVDATYLHVPFSGLRAELGLQAAPLAPAAFLDRIRSELETEPDPTVATLVLHPFLLPAAGDAHEQLLRGLAGGDAEVLPGGALAARLRAGG
;
A
#
# COMPACT_ATOMS: atom_id res chain seq x y z
N MET A 1 -11.32 -19.17 -7.82
CA MET A 1 -10.12 -19.30 -8.72
C MET A 1 -9.18 -18.17 -8.35
N ALA A 2 -7.87 -18.43 -8.35
CA ALA A 2 -6.89 -17.37 -8.15
C ALA A 2 -7.06 -16.26 -9.20
N PRO A 3 -6.82 -14.98 -8.86
CA PRO A 3 -6.93 -13.88 -9.80
C PRO A 3 -5.88 -13.99 -10.90
N SER A 4 -6.22 -13.52 -12.10
CA SER A 4 -5.26 -13.50 -13.22
C SER A 4 -4.18 -12.43 -13.06
N THR A 5 -4.45 -11.39 -12.28
CA THR A 5 -3.53 -10.29 -12.00
C THR A 5 -3.49 -9.97 -10.50
N VAL A 6 -2.29 -9.82 -9.96
CA VAL A 6 -2.07 -9.33 -8.59
C VAL A 6 -1.39 -7.96 -8.65
N VAL A 7 -2.05 -6.96 -8.09
CA VAL A 7 -1.45 -5.64 -7.83
C VAL A 7 -0.67 -5.74 -6.52
N LEU A 8 0.66 -5.79 -6.60
CA LEU A 8 1.51 -5.87 -5.43
C LEU A 8 1.78 -4.46 -4.89
N THR A 9 1.47 -4.25 -3.62
CA THR A 9 1.64 -2.94 -2.97
C THR A 9 2.29 -3.04 -1.60
N PHE A 10 3.03 -2.01 -1.23
CA PHE A 10 3.63 -1.83 0.09
C PHE A 10 3.19 -0.49 0.67
N ASP A 11 2.70 -0.51 1.91
CA ASP A 11 2.24 0.68 2.62
C ASP A 11 3.12 0.96 3.85
N ASN A 12 3.13 2.21 4.30
CA ASN A 12 3.73 2.67 5.55
C ASN A 12 5.25 2.46 5.65
N LEU A 13 5.98 3.46 5.20
CA LEU A 13 7.42 3.57 5.43
C LEU A 13 7.71 4.51 6.62
N GLY A 14 8.78 4.21 7.34
CA GLY A 14 9.22 5.06 8.43
C GLY A 14 8.21 5.14 9.58
N GLU A 15 8.35 6.16 10.39
CA GLU A 15 7.57 6.42 11.60
C GLU A 15 6.35 7.32 11.38
N ALA A 16 6.00 7.66 10.15
CA ALA A 16 4.95 8.63 9.84
C ALA A 16 3.60 8.30 10.49
N SER A 17 3.13 7.06 10.33
CA SER A 17 1.87 6.56 10.90
C SER A 17 1.90 6.55 12.44
N GLU A 18 3.02 6.17 13.04
CA GLU A 18 3.17 6.13 14.50
C GLU A 18 3.21 7.54 15.10
N LEU A 19 3.85 8.48 14.40
CA LEU A 19 3.86 9.90 14.78
C LEU A 19 2.46 10.50 14.69
N GLU A 20 1.72 10.23 13.61
CA GLU A 20 0.36 10.75 13.44
C GLU A 20 -0.59 10.23 14.52
N GLN A 21 -0.42 8.97 14.90
CA GLN A 21 -1.26 8.34 15.92
C GLN A 21 -0.76 8.56 17.37
N GLY A 22 0.31 9.35 17.55
CA GLY A 22 0.90 9.60 18.87
C GLY A 22 1.51 8.37 19.54
N ARG A 23 1.86 7.34 18.76
CA ARG A 23 2.44 6.08 19.24
C ARG A 23 3.97 6.03 19.18
N TRP A 24 4.61 6.99 18.49
CA TRP A 24 6.06 7.07 18.46
C TRP A 24 6.61 7.43 19.85
N PRO A 25 7.55 6.66 20.41
CA PRO A 25 8.04 6.88 21.77
C PRO A 25 8.63 8.28 21.94
N ALA A 26 8.25 8.96 23.02
CA ALA A 26 8.82 10.27 23.36
C ALA A 26 10.34 10.19 23.51
N GLY A 27 11.04 11.11 22.84
CA GLY A 27 12.51 11.16 22.88
C GLY A 27 13.23 10.17 21.96
N ARG A 28 12.53 9.27 21.26
CA ARG A 28 13.14 8.45 20.24
C ARG A 28 13.40 9.30 18.99
N PRO A 29 14.66 9.34 18.47
CA PRO A 29 14.96 10.07 17.24
C PRO A 29 14.15 9.56 16.05
N THR A 30 13.77 10.46 15.16
CA THR A 30 13.22 10.12 13.84
C THR A 30 14.36 9.92 12.82
N GLY A 31 14.07 9.32 11.67
CA GLY A 31 15.04 9.14 10.59
C GLY A 31 15.85 7.83 10.68
N ALA A 32 15.46 6.89 11.57
CA ALA A 32 16.10 5.58 11.72
C ALA A 32 15.08 4.46 11.97
N HIS A 33 13.91 4.52 11.31
CA HIS A 33 12.88 3.50 11.46
C HIS A 33 13.30 2.18 10.80
N PRO A 34 13.16 1.01 11.49
CA PRO A 34 13.61 -0.30 10.97
C PRO A 34 13.03 -0.66 9.60
N SER A 35 11.80 -0.26 9.28
CA SER A 35 11.21 -0.50 7.96
C SER A 35 12.04 0.10 6.83
N VAL A 36 12.75 1.22 7.09
CA VAL A 36 13.56 1.92 6.10
C VAL A 36 15.02 1.51 6.17
N VAL A 37 15.62 1.46 7.40
CA VAL A 37 17.06 1.27 7.52
C VAL A 37 17.49 -0.21 7.52
N ASP A 38 16.58 -1.13 7.90
CA ASP A 38 16.89 -2.56 7.98
C ASP A 38 16.13 -3.39 6.94
N VAL A 39 14.84 -3.09 6.73
CA VAL A 39 13.96 -3.91 5.87
C VAL A 39 14.11 -3.54 4.41
N LEU A 40 13.96 -2.27 4.06
CA LEU A 40 13.98 -1.82 2.67
C LEU A 40 15.27 -2.21 1.93
N PRO A 41 16.48 -2.14 2.54
CA PRO A 41 17.72 -2.57 1.89
C PRO A 41 17.79 -4.07 1.54
N ARG A 42 16.93 -4.90 2.15
CA ARG A 42 16.80 -6.33 1.84
C ARG A 42 15.62 -6.60 0.92
N LEU A 43 14.53 -5.89 1.10
CA LEU A 43 13.30 -6.04 0.31
C LEU A 43 13.52 -5.65 -1.17
N LEU A 44 14.15 -4.52 -1.43
CA LEU A 44 14.34 -4.04 -2.81
C LEU A 44 15.20 -5.00 -3.66
N PRO A 45 16.37 -5.50 -3.18
CA PRO A 45 17.11 -6.54 -3.91
C PRO A 45 16.33 -7.83 -4.10
N LEU A 46 15.51 -8.25 -3.14
CA LEU A 46 14.67 -9.44 -3.27
C LEU A 46 13.63 -9.25 -4.39
N LEU A 47 12.97 -8.10 -4.45
CA LEU A 47 12.02 -7.79 -5.53
C LEU A 47 12.72 -7.78 -6.90
N ASP A 48 13.93 -7.25 -6.99
CA ASP A 48 14.74 -7.29 -8.22
C ASP A 48 15.12 -8.71 -8.62
N GLU A 49 15.58 -9.54 -7.68
CA GLU A 49 15.89 -10.96 -7.90
C GLU A 49 14.68 -11.71 -8.46
N LEU A 50 13.51 -11.44 -7.91
CA LEU A 50 12.25 -12.08 -8.31
C LEU A 50 11.62 -11.47 -9.58
N GLY A 51 12.18 -10.41 -10.13
CA GLY A 51 11.60 -9.70 -11.28
C GLY A 51 10.28 -9.00 -10.96
N LEU A 52 9.95 -8.81 -9.68
CA LEU A 52 8.70 -8.19 -9.24
C LEU A 52 8.82 -6.67 -9.24
N ARG A 53 7.77 -6.01 -9.71
CA ARG A 53 7.58 -4.57 -9.53
C ARG A 53 6.30 -4.31 -8.74
N ALA A 54 6.34 -3.32 -7.87
CA ALA A 54 5.29 -3.01 -6.93
C ALA A 54 5.01 -1.51 -6.88
N THR A 55 3.88 -1.13 -6.33
CA THR A 55 3.60 0.24 -5.89
C THR A 55 3.91 0.38 -4.40
N PHE A 56 4.72 1.35 -4.04
CA PHE A 56 4.93 1.77 -2.65
C PHE A 56 4.08 2.99 -2.36
N PHE A 57 3.05 2.84 -1.53
CA PHE A 57 2.26 3.95 -1.01
C PHE A 57 3.00 4.58 0.16
N VAL A 58 3.58 5.73 -0.12
CA VAL A 58 4.50 6.43 0.78
C VAL A 58 3.80 7.66 1.38
N GLU A 59 3.86 7.80 2.69
CA GLU A 59 3.50 9.06 3.36
C GLU A 59 4.51 10.14 2.93
N ALA A 60 3.99 11.24 2.42
CA ALA A 60 4.82 12.24 1.76
C ALA A 60 5.86 12.91 2.68
N VAL A 61 5.66 12.90 4.00
CA VAL A 61 6.66 13.36 4.97
C VAL A 61 7.98 12.60 4.84
N ASN A 62 7.96 11.36 4.33
CA ASN A 62 9.14 10.54 4.10
C ASN A 62 10.03 11.07 2.97
N THR A 63 9.54 11.95 2.11
CA THR A 63 10.37 12.69 1.15
C THR A 63 11.40 13.59 1.85
N ARG A 64 11.12 13.99 3.10
CA ARG A 64 12.00 14.80 3.95
C ARG A 64 12.77 13.95 4.96
N ALA A 65 12.12 12.95 5.55
CA ALA A 65 12.75 12.09 6.55
C ALA A 65 13.72 11.07 5.90
N TYR A 66 13.36 10.54 4.72
CA TYR A 66 14.08 9.46 4.04
C TYR A 66 14.17 9.68 2.52
N PRO A 67 14.68 10.84 2.05
CA PRO A 67 14.67 11.17 0.62
C PRO A 67 15.39 10.12 -0.24
N ASP A 68 16.49 9.58 0.25
CA ASP A 68 17.29 8.60 -0.48
C ASP A 68 16.60 7.23 -0.58
N ALA A 69 15.85 6.83 0.44
CA ALA A 69 15.05 5.62 0.40
C ALA A 69 13.91 5.74 -0.63
N VAL A 70 13.20 6.87 -0.65
CA VAL A 70 12.14 7.12 -1.63
C VAL A 70 12.69 7.14 -3.06
N ARG A 71 13.84 7.80 -3.29
CA ARG A 71 14.54 7.76 -4.59
C ARG A 71 15.01 6.36 -4.96
N ALA A 72 15.49 5.57 -4.00
CA ALA A 72 15.97 4.21 -4.25
C ALA A 72 14.84 3.27 -4.71
N ILE A 73 13.62 3.43 -4.16
CA ILE A 73 12.42 2.70 -4.60
C ILE A 73 12.13 3.05 -6.07
N ALA A 74 12.03 4.35 -6.39
CA ALA A 74 11.72 4.82 -7.75
C ALA A 74 12.81 4.42 -8.77
N ALA A 75 14.09 4.55 -8.40
CA ALA A 75 15.22 4.23 -9.27
C ALA A 75 15.30 2.75 -9.64
N ARG A 76 14.67 1.85 -8.87
CA ARG A 76 14.56 0.42 -9.17
C ARG A 76 13.31 0.08 -10.02
N GLY A 77 12.59 1.10 -10.49
CA GLY A 77 11.40 0.91 -11.33
C GLY A 77 10.14 0.50 -10.58
N HIS A 78 10.11 0.65 -9.25
CA HIS A 78 8.88 0.57 -8.50
C HIS A 78 8.11 1.89 -8.59
N GLU A 79 6.79 1.81 -8.54
CA GLU A 79 5.93 2.97 -8.51
C GLU A 79 5.86 3.58 -7.11
N ILE A 80 5.84 4.90 -7.02
CA ILE A 80 5.49 5.63 -5.80
C ILE A 80 4.04 6.09 -5.91
N GLY A 81 3.21 5.65 -4.98
CA GLY A 81 1.87 6.16 -4.73
C GLY A 81 1.84 7.07 -3.50
N CYS A 82 0.89 7.99 -3.44
CA CYS A 82 0.68 8.86 -2.28
C CYS A 82 -0.16 8.16 -1.21
N HIS A 83 0.31 8.20 0.05
CA HIS A 83 -0.41 7.72 1.23
C HIS A 83 -0.64 8.84 2.25
N ALA A 84 -1.20 9.97 1.78
CA ALA A 84 -1.37 11.22 2.50
C ALA A 84 -0.03 11.85 2.95
N TRP A 85 -0.06 12.83 3.89
CA TRP A 85 1.17 13.49 4.36
C TRP A 85 1.88 12.68 5.46
N ARG A 86 1.12 12.31 6.52
CA ARG A 86 1.64 11.57 7.70
C ARG A 86 0.77 10.38 8.07
N HIS A 87 -0.01 9.86 7.14
CA HIS A 87 -1.00 8.82 7.40
C HIS A 87 -2.26 9.34 8.11
N GLU A 88 -2.68 10.58 7.83
CA GLU A 88 -3.94 11.13 8.33
C GLU A 88 -5.09 10.22 7.91
N ARG A 89 -5.92 9.77 8.86
CA ARG A 89 -7.08 8.95 8.57
C ARG A 89 -8.03 9.72 7.63
N TRP A 90 -8.10 9.27 6.38
CA TRP A 90 -8.65 10.05 5.28
C TRP A 90 -10.15 10.29 5.41
N ASP A 91 -10.94 9.26 5.79
CA ASP A 91 -12.39 9.34 6.00
C ASP A 91 -12.81 10.21 7.19
N GLY A 92 -11.87 10.66 8.00
CA GLY A 92 -12.07 11.60 9.10
C GLY A 92 -11.80 13.06 8.75
N LEU A 93 -11.32 13.34 7.51
CA LEU A 93 -11.01 14.69 7.06
C LEU A 93 -12.23 15.35 6.42
N ASP A 94 -12.37 16.69 6.59
CA ASP A 94 -13.26 17.45 5.76
C ASP A 94 -12.65 17.74 4.37
N PRO A 95 -13.44 18.13 3.36
CA PRO A 95 -12.93 18.32 1.99
C PRO A 95 -11.83 19.36 1.85
N THR A 96 -11.81 20.39 2.70
CA THR A 96 -10.75 21.41 2.70
C THR A 96 -9.43 20.79 3.17
N ARG A 97 -9.51 20.02 4.25
CA ARG A 97 -8.35 19.33 4.80
C ARG A 97 -7.83 18.22 3.89
N GLU A 98 -8.72 17.46 3.23
CA GLU A 98 -8.31 16.51 2.19
C GLU A 98 -7.45 17.19 1.11
N ARG A 99 -7.91 18.36 0.62
CA ARG A 99 -7.20 19.16 -0.40
C ARG A 99 -5.82 19.61 0.10
N GLU A 100 -5.77 20.23 1.27
CA GLU A 100 -4.50 20.71 1.86
C GLU A 100 -3.47 19.59 2.02
N VAL A 101 -3.91 18.43 2.54
CA VAL A 101 -3.04 17.26 2.76
C VAL A 101 -2.55 16.71 1.41
N LEU A 102 -3.44 16.59 0.42
CA LEU A 102 -3.08 16.07 -0.90
C LEU A 102 -2.10 17.01 -1.63
N GLU A 103 -2.41 18.30 -1.70
CA GLU A 103 -1.56 19.30 -2.38
C GLU A 103 -0.17 19.39 -1.75
N ARG A 104 -0.11 19.41 -0.41
CA ARG A 104 1.16 19.35 0.33
C ARG A 104 1.95 18.09 0.02
N SER A 105 1.28 16.95 -0.06
CA SER A 105 1.90 15.66 -0.31
C SER A 105 2.48 15.59 -1.73
N LEU A 106 1.69 15.97 -2.71
CA LEU A 106 2.13 15.96 -4.12
C LEU A 106 3.26 16.96 -4.36
N GLY A 107 3.20 18.15 -3.73
CA GLY A 107 4.29 19.13 -3.78
C GLY A 107 5.61 18.57 -3.25
N ALA A 108 5.57 17.82 -2.14
CA ALA A 108 6.78 17.23 -1.56
C ALA A 108 7.38 16.11 -2.42
N PHE A 109 6.58 15.31 -3.13
CA PHE A 109 7.08 14.35 -4.11
C PHE A 109 7.69 15.07 -5.33
N ALA A 110 7.03 16.13 -5.81
CA ALA A 110 7.53 16.92 -6.93
C ALA A 110 8.90 17.59 -6.63
N GLU A 111 9.13 18.04 -5.37
CA GLU A 111 10.44 18.54 -4.92
C GLU A 111 11.55 17.48 -5.03
N LEU A 112 11.22 16.19 -4.95
CA LEU A 112 12.15 15.08 -5.21
C LEU A 112 12.26 14.67 -6.68
N GLY A 113 11.49 15.30 -7.59
CA GLY A 113 11.40 14.91 -9.00
C GLY A 113 10.60 13.62 -9.21
N ILE A 114 9.74 13.24 -8.28
CA ILE A 114 8.92 12.03 -8.35
C ILE A 114 7.51 12.42 -8.75
N GLU A 115 7.05 11.85 -9.86
CA GLU A 115 5.67 11.98 -10.31
C GLU A 115 4.80 10.91 -9.66
N VAL A 116 3.72 11.32 -9.00
CA VAL A 116 2.77 10.43 -8.33
C VAL A 116 1.44 10.45 -9.07
N ARG A 117 0.95 9.27 -9.47
CA ARG A 117 -0.31 9.08 -10.20
C ARG A 117 -1.31 8.18 -9.48
N GLY A 118 -0.88 7.52 -8.41
CA GLY A 118 -1.69 6.65 -7.56
C GLY A 118 -1.89 7.22 -6.17
N PHE A 119 -3.07 6.98 -5.60
CA PHE A 119 -3.41 7.36 -4.23
C PHE A 119 -4.05 6.19 -3.48
N ARG A 120 -3.64 5.99 -2.24
CA ARG A 120 -4.34 5.11 -1.28
C ARG A 120 -4.68 5.92 -0.04
N PRO A 121 -5.99 6.00 0.33
CA PRO A 121 -6.38 6.70 1.55
C PRO A 121 -5.95 5.89 2.78
N PRO A 122 -5.26 6.50 3.78
CA PRO A 122 -5.04 5.85 5.05
C PRO A 122 -6.37 5.45 5.72
N GLY A 123 -6.44 4.17 6.15
CA GLY A 123 -7.68 3.61 6.70
C GLY A 123 -8.66 3.07 5.66
N GLY A 124 -8.39 3.25 4.36
CA GLY A 124 -9.16 2.68 3.25
C GLY A 124 -10.39 3.47 2.83
N GLY A 125 -10.96 4.30 3.72
CA GLY A 125 -12.19 5.05 3.44
C GLY A 125 -11.96 6.32 2.63
N VAL A 126 -12.97 6.73 1.85
CA VAL A 126 -12.97 7.96 1.06
C VAL A 126 -14.26 8.76 1.30
N SER A 127 -14.19 10.08 1.18
CA SER A 127 -15.37 10.95 1.16
C SER A 127 -15.98 11.03 -0.25
N ALA A 128 -17.19 11.60 -0.35
CA ALA A 128 -17.81 11.87 -1.65
C ALA A 128 -17.02 12.89 -2.50
N ALA A 129 -16.18 13.72 -1.87
CA ALA A 129 -15.37 14.73 -2.56
C ALA A 129 -14.03 14.16 -3.08
N THR A 130 -13.52 13.07 -2.48
CA THR A 130 -12.18 12.54 -2.75
C THR A 130 -11.95 12.26 -4.24
N GLY A 131 -12.90 11.62 -4.95
CA GLY A 131 -12.72 11.28 -6.36
C GLY A 131 -12.49 12.50 -7.25
N ALA A 132 -13.26 13.57 -7.07
CA ALA A 132 -13.08 14.83 -7.80
C ALA A 132 -11.73 15.48 -7.46
N LEU A 133 -11.41 15.54 -6.18
CA LEU A 133 -10.13 16.09 -5.69
C LEU A 133 -8.92 15.38 -6.31
N LEU A 134 -8.93 14.05 -6.35
CA LEU A 134 -7.85 13.27 -6.92
C LEU A 134 -7.65 13.57 -8.42
N ARG A 135 -8.75 13.64 -9.19
CA ARG A 135 -8.67 13.99 -10.63
C ARG A 135 -8.14 15.39 -10.86
N ASP A 136 -8.64 16.38 -10.10
CA ASP A 136 -8.18 17.77 -10.19
C ASP A 136 -6.68 17.89 -9.89
N ALA A 137 -6.17 17.03 -9.00
CA ALA A 137 -4.75 16.96 -8.64
C ALA A 137 -3.90 16.13 -9.61
N GLY A 138 -4.49 15.56 -10.68
CA GLY A 138 -3.77 14.76 -11.67
C GLY A 138 -3.47 13.33 -11.23
N ILE A 139 -4.17 12.81 -10.22
CA ILE A 139 -4.12 11.40 -9.84
C ILE A 139 -4.95 10.59 -10.82
N HIS A 140 -4.41 9.48 -11.29
CA HIS A 140 -5.03 8.62 -12.31
C HIS A 140 -5.78 7.43 -11.72
N TRP A 141 -5.40 6.97 -10.53
CA TRP A 141 -6.01 5.82 -9.91
C TRP A 141 -6.00 5.89 -8.37
N CYS A 142 -6.98 5.24 -7.79
CA CYS A 142 -7.19 5.18 -6.35
C CYS A 142 -7.33 3.74 -5.88
N SER A 143 -6.75 3.43 -4.73
CA SER A 143 -6.85 2.13 -4.08
C SER A 143 -7.51 2.28 -2.71
N ALA A 144 -8.81 2.57 -2.71
CA ALA A 144 -9.64 2.56 -1.50
C ALA A 144 -10.07 1.14 -1.12
N GLU A 145 -10.66 0.97 0.07
CA GLU A 145 -11.30 -0.29 0.44
C GLU A 145 -12.49 -0.57 -0.48
N GLY A 146 -12.64 -1.82 -0.91
CA GLY A 146 -13.74 -2.23 -1.77
C GLY A 146 -13.44 -3.45 -2.61
N THR A 147 -14.24 -3.65 -3.65
CA THR A 147 -14.15 -4.79 -4.58
C THR A 147 -14.32 -4.34 -6.03
N GLY A 148 -13.75 -5.12 -6.96
CA GLY A 148 -13.90 -4.92 -8.39
C GLY A 148 -13.08 -3.75 -8.95
N ALA A 149 -12.06 -4.08 -9.73
CA ALA A 149 -11.31 -3.08 -10.49
C ALA A 149 -12.20 -2.47 -11.58
N ARG A 150 -12.18 -1.14 -11.75
CA ARG A 150 -13.02 -0.43 -12.71
C ARG A 150 -12.46 0.93 -13.08
N VAL A 151 -12.96 1.46 -14.17
CA VAL A 151 -12.79 2.87 -14.54
C VAL A 151 -14.11 3.60 -14.24
N ASP A 152 -14.05 4.64 -13.42
CA ASP A 152 -15.21 5.46 -13.13
C ASP A 152 -15.60 6.30 -14.36
N ALA A 153 -16.85 6.78 -14.41
CA ALA A 153 -17.36 7.59 -15.52
C ALA A 153 -16.49 8.80 -15.86
N ASP A 154 -15.77 9.31 -14.87
CA ASP A 154 -14.88 10.47 -14.99
C ASP A 154 -13.41 10.08 -15.27
N GLY A 155 -13.14 8.80 -15.54
CA GLY A 155 -11.82 8.30 -15.94
C GLY A 155 -10.82 8.02 -14.80
N LEU A 156 -11.22 8.15 -13.52
CA LEU A 156 -10.42 7.69 -12.40
C LEU A 156 -10.51 6.17 -12.30
N VAL A 157 -9.37 5.49 -12.26
CA VAL A 157 -9.34 4.04 -12.10
C VAL A 157 -9.43 3.68 -10.62
N GLN A 158 -10.32 2.76 -10.29
CA GLN A 158 -10.41 2.17 -8.95
C GLN A 158 -9.74 0.80 -8.96
N LEU A 159 -8.69 0.64 -8.14
CA LEU A 159 -8.01 -0.62 -7.86
C LEU A 159 -8.17 -0.92 -6.36
N PRO A 160 -9.36 -1.33 -5.92
CA PRO A 160 -9.65 -1.45 -4.51
C PRO A 160 -8.86 -2.59 -3.87
N PHE A 161 -8.67 -2.49 -2.54
CA PHE A 161 -8.16 -3.59 -1.74
C PHE A 161 -9.23 -4.10 -0.77
N ARG A 162 -9.07 -5.34 -0.30
CA ARG A 162 -9.88 -5.95 0.76
C ARG A 162 -9.01 -6.28 1.96
N TRP A 163 -9.52 -6.07 3.16
CA TRP A 163 -8.80 -6.36 4.40
C TRP A 163 -8.24 -7.79 4.49
N PRO A 164 -8.91 -8.84 3.97
CA PRO A 164 -8.32 -10.19 3.91
C PRO A 164 -7.04 -10.31 3.08
N LEU A 165 -6.73 -9.35 2.19
CA LEU A 165 -5.49 -9.30 1.41
C LEU A 165 -4.47 -8.27 1.97
N VAL A 166 -4.59 -7.90 3.24
CA VAL A 166 -3.70 -6.98 3.96
C VAL A 166 -2.98 -7.74 5.07
N ASP A 167 -1.66 -7.79 5.05
CA ASP A 167 -0.86 -8.48 6.06
C ASP A 167 -1.09 -7.95 7.48
N ALA A 168 -1.31 -6.63 7.61
CA ALA A 168 -1.59 -6.00 8.90
C ALA A 168 -2.87 -6.54 9.57
N THR A 169 -3.83 -7.02 8.81
CA THR A 169 -5.03 -7.69 9.34
C THR A 169 -4.65 -8.85 10.24
N TYR A 170 -3.63 -9.59 9.87
CA TYR A 170 -3.22 -10.81 10.57
C TYR A 170 -2.09 -10.59 11.56
N LEU A 171 -1.18 -9.67 11.28
CA LEU A 171 0.09 -9.52 12.00
C LEU A 171 0.13 -8.31 12.94
N HIS A 172 -0.68 -7.26 12.66
CA HIS A 172 -0.60 -6.03 13.44
C HIS A 172 -1.43 -6.11 14.72
N VAL A 173 -0.78 -5.96 15.88
CA VAL A 173 -1.43 -6.07 17.21
C VAL A 173 -2.67 -5.18 17.33
N PRO A 174 -2.67 -3.88 16.94
CA PRO A 174 -3.83 -3.01 17.04
C PRO A 174 -5.06 -3.45 16.24
N PHE A 175 -4.93 -4.37 15.30
CA PHE A 175 -6.03 -4.83 14.43
C PHE A 175 -6.85 -5.99 15.02
N SER A 176 -6.83 -6.16 16.34
CA SER A 176 -7.62 -7.21 17.05
C SER A 176 -9.13 -7.11 16.77
N GLY A 177 -9.68 -5.90 16.67
CA GLY A 177 -11.10 -5.67 16.33
C GLY A 177 -11.42 -6.15 14.92
N LEU A 178 -10.61 -5.76 13.93
CA LEU A 178 -10.77 -6.20 12.54
C LEU A 178 -10.66 -7.73 12.42
N ARG A 179 -9.72 -8.36 13.14
CA ARG A 179 -9.63 -9.83 13.17
C ARG A 179 -10.90 -10.47 13.72
N ALA A 180 -11.47 -9.90 14.78
CA ALA A 180 -12.73 -10.39 15.35
C ALA A 180 -13.90 -10.29 14.35
N GLU A 181 -14.01 -9.21 13.59
CA GLU A 181 -15.01 -9.02 12.53
C GLU A 181 -14.87 -10.08 11.43
N LEU A 182 -13.65 -10.52 11.15
CA LEU A 182 -13.35 -11.60 10.20
C LEU A 182 -13.46 -13.00 10.80
N GLY A 183 -13.96 -13.14 12.05
CA GLY A 183 -14.10 -14.42 12.76
C GLY A 183 -12.77 -15.04 13.17
N LEU A 184 -11.71 -14.25 13.28
CA LEU A 184 -10.37 -14.69 13.67
C LEU A 184 -10.11 -14.45 15.16
N GLN A 185 -9.07 -15.10 15.71
CA GLN A 185 -8.59 -14.81 17.07
C GLN A 185 -8.09 -13.37 17.20
N ALA A 186 -8.21 -12.79 18.40
CA ALA A 186 -7.78 -11.41 18.66
C ALA A 186 -6.24 -11.22 18.55
N ALA A 187 -5.46 -12.24 18.91
CA ALA A 187 -4.00 -12.21 18.80
C ALA A 187 -3.54 -12.30 17.34
N PRO A 188 -2.38 -11.71 16.99
CA PRO A 188 -1.75 -11.92 15.69
C PRO A 188 -1.53 -13.41 15.36
N LEU A 189 -1.54 -13.74 14.08
CA LEU A 189 -1.24 -15.09 13.61
C LEU A 189 0.27 -15.37 13.67
N ALA A 190 0.62 -16.64 13.87
CA ALA A 190 1.98 -17.10 13.65
C ALA A 190 2.33 -17.02 12.15
N PRO A 191 3.64 -16.85 11.79
CA PRO A 191 4.06 -16.67 10.39
C PRO A 191 3.50 -17.71 9.40
N ALA A 192 3.55 -18.99 9.74
CA ALA A 192 3.01 -20.04 8.87
C ALA A 192 1.49 -19.92 8.67
N ALA A 193 0.74 -19.68 9.75
CA ALA A 193 -0.72 -19.49 9.67
C ALA A 193 -1.10 -18.24 8.87
N PHE A 194 -0.32 -17.15 8.98
CA PHE A 194 -0.47 -15.98 8.13
C PHE A 194 -0.26 -16.33 6.66
N LEU A 195 0.82 -17.04 6.33
CA LEU A 195 1.14 -17.42 4.95
C LEU A 195 0.04 -18.28 4.32
N ASP A 196 -0.43 -19.29 5.06
CA ASP A 196 -1.52 -20.15 4.60
C ASP A 196 -2.81 -19.36 4.40
N ARG A 197 -3.11 -18.44 5.33
CA ARG A 197 -4.32 -17.65 5.24
C ARG A 197 -4.31 -16.70 4.04
N ILE A 198 -3.22 -15.94 3.83
CA ILE A 198 -3.16 -14.96 2.72
C ILE A 198 -3.16 -15.66 1.36
N ARG A 199 -2.55 -16.85 1.25
CA ARG A 199 -2.64 -17.68 0.03
C ARG A 199 -4.08 -18.14 -0.23
N SER A 200 -4.77 -18.63 0.79
CA SER A 200 -6.17 -19.03 0.68
C SER A 200 -7.07 -17.85 0.26
N GLU A 201 -6.82 -16.63 0.78
CA GLU A 201 -7.57 -15.44 0.38
C GLU A 201 -7.32 -15.06 -1.09
N LEU A 202 -6.09 -15.20 -1.57
CA LEU A 202 -5.77 -15.01 -3.00
C LEU A 202 -6.46 -16.05 -3.87
N GLU A 203 -6.47 -17.34 -3.49
CA GLU A 203 -7.11 -18.41 -4.24
C GLU A 203 -8.64 -18.29 -4.30
N THR A 204 -9.23 -17.67 -3.28
CA THR A 204 -10.68 -17.48 -3.13
C THR A 204 -11.14 -16.04 -3.39
N GLU A 205 -10.28 -15.23 -4.03
CA GLU A 205 -10.60 -13.84 -4.37
C GLU A 205 -11.92 -13.77 -5.16
N PRO A 206 -12.90 -12.95 -4.72
CA PRO A 206 -14.17 -12.80 -5.43
C PRO A 206 -14.03 -12.24 -6.85
N ASP A 207 -13.04 -11.36 -7.08
CA ASP A 207 -12.73 -10.88 -8.41
C ASP A 207 -11.68 -11.81 -9.06
N PRO A 208 -12.07 -12.62 -10.05
CA PRO A 208 -11.15 -13.54 -10.71
C PRO A 208 -10.13 -12.83 -11.62
N THR A 209 -10.26 -11.52 -11.80
CA THR A 209 -9.41 -10.74 -12.71
C THR A 209 -8.29 -10.02 -11.96
N VAL A 210 -8.60 -9.37 -10.83
CA VAL A 210 -7.66 -8.53 -10.11
C VAL A 210 -7.75 -8.69 -8.59
N ALA A 211 -6.63 -8.95 -7.94
CA ALA A 211 -6.46 -8.82 -6.50
C ALA A 211 -5.44 -7.74 -6.16
N THR A 212 -5.71 -6.93 -5.15
CA THR A 212 -4.74 -5.98 -4.60
C THR A 212 -4.18 -6.52 -3.29
N LEU A 213 -2.91 -6.92 -3.31
CA LEU A 213 -2.18 -7.39 -2.13
C LEU A 213 -1.46 -6.23 -1.46
N VAL A 214 -1.69 -6.07 -0.16
CA VAL A 214 -1.10 -5.00 0.65
C VAL A 214 -0.18 -5.59 1.71
N LEU A 215 1.10 -5.23 1.64
CA LEU A 215 2.13 -5.62 2.60
C LEU A 215 2.73 -4.38 3.26
N HIS A 216 3.21 -4.56 4.49
CA HIS A 216 3.79 -3.46 5.27
C HIS A 216 5.25 -3.77 5.62
N PRO A 217 6.23 -2.99 5.16
CA PRO A 217 7.64 -3.24 5.47
C PRO A 217 7.94 -3.38 6.95
N PHE A 218 7.24 -2.65 7.83
CA PHE A 218 7.45 -2.75 9.27
C PHE A 218 6.99 -4.08 9.89
N LEU A 219 6.16 -4.86 9.19
CA LEU A 219 5.68 -6.18 9.64
C LEU A 219 6.53 -7.34 9.12
N LEU A 220 7.42 -7.12 8.14
CA LEU A 220 8.26 -8.17 7.59
C LEU A 220 9.08 -8.92 8.65
N PRO A 221 9.72 -8.23 9.63
CA PRO A 221 10.45 -8.92 10.70
C PRO A 221 9.57 -9.83 11.57
N ALA A 222 8.32 -9.44 11.83
CA ALA A 222 7.39 -10.22 12.64
C ALA A 222 6.88 -11.48 11.91
N ALA A 223 6.83 -11.43 10.59
CA ALA A 223 6.39 -12.56 9.75
C ALA A 223 7.52 -13.55 9.43
N GLY A 224 8.75 -13.32 9.87
CA GLY A 224 9.89 -14.18 9.53
C GLY A 224 10.01 -14.37 8.01
N ASP A 225 10.12 -15.62 7.55
CA ASP A 225 10.27 -15.92 6.12
C ASP A 225 8.93 -15.93 5.33
N ALA A 226 7.79 -15.71 6.00
CA ALA A 226 6.48 -15.86 5.36
C ALA A 226 6.27 -14.84 4.21
N HIS A 227 6.70 -13.59 4.38
CA HIS A 227 6.61 -12.60 3.29
C HIS A 227 7.52 -12.97 2.11
N GLU A 228 8.75 -13.44 2.35
CA GLU A 228 9.63 -13.90 1.28
C GLU A 228 9.03 -15.10 0.54
N GLN A 229 8.50 -16.09 1.27
CA GLN A 229 7.81 -17.24 0.68
C GLN A 229 6.58 -16.83 -0.13
N LEU A 230 5.82 -15.81 0.33
CA LEU A 230 4.70 -15.26 -0.41
C LEU A 230 5.17 -14.61 -1.73
N LEU A 231 6.19 -13.74 -1.68
CA LEU A 231 6.74 -13.07 -2.86
C LEU A 231 7.33 -14.06 -3.87
N ARG A 232 8.06 -15.07 -3.41
CA ARG A 232 8.57 -16.15 -4.28
C ARG A 232 7.44 -16.97 -4.91
N GLY A 233 6.37 -17.22 -4.16
CA GLY A 233 5.16 -17.87 -4.68
C GLY A 233 4.47 -17.05 -5.76
N LEU A 234 4.38 -15.73 -5.59
CA LEU A 234 3.83 -14.83 -6.61
C LEU A 234 4.70 -14.81 -7.87
N ALA A 235 6.03 -14.71 -7.73
CA ALA A 235 6.95 -14.68 -8.85
C ALA A 235 6.96 -15.99 -9.67
N GLY A 236 6.70 -17.14 -9.03
CA GLY A 236 6.65 -18.46 -9.67
C GLY A 236 5.25 -18.94 -10.05
N GLY A 237 4.21 -18.14 -9.74
CA GLY A 237 2.82 -18.48 -10.03
C GLY A 237 2.35 -18.05 -11.42
N ASP A 238 1.09 -18.38 -11.74
CA ASP A 238 0.48 -18.08 -13.06
C ASP A 238 -0.09 -16.66 -13.13
N ALA A 239 -0.33 -15.99 -12.00
CA ALA A 239 -0.86 -14.63 -11.97
C ALA A 239 0.20 -13.61 -12.42
N GLU A 240 -0.20 -12.68 -13.27
CA GLU A 240 0.65 -11.54 -13.61
C GLU A 240 0.74 -10.59 -12.40
N VAL A 241 1.97 -10.27 -11.97
CA VAL A 241 2.19 -9.34 -10.84
C VAL A 241 2.61 -7.97 -11.36
N LEU A 242 1.85 -6.93 -11.04
CA LEU A 242 2.03 -5.58 -11.58
C LEU A 242 1.99 -4.51 -10.48
N PRO A 243 2.66 -3.36 -10.67
CA PRO A 243 2.33 -2.13 -9.95
C PRO A 243 0.97 -1.60 -10.40
N GLY A 244 0.29 -0.87 -9.51
CA GLY A 244 -1.07 -0.38 -9.75
C GLY A 244 -1.19 0.55 -10.96
N GLY A 245 -0.22 1.45 -11.13
CA GLY A 245 -0.20 2.36 -12.28
C GLY A 245 -0.11 1.65 -13.64
N ALA A 246 0.61 0.52 -13.73
CA ALA A 246 0.66 -0.27 -14.94
C ALA A 246 -0.71 -0.88 -15.28
N LEU A 247 -1.40 -1.44 -14.29
CA LEU A 247 -2.75 -1.95 -14.50
C LEU A 247 -3.74 -0.82 -14.80
N ALA A 248 -3.67 0.30 -14.07
CA ALA A 248 -4.53 1.45 -14.32
C ALA A 248 -4.38 2.00 -15.75
N ALA A 249 -3.17 2.06 -16.27
CA ALA A 249 -2.93 2.46 -17.66
C ALA A 249 -3.59 1.51 -18.68
N ARG A 250 -3.51 0.19 -18.42
CA ARG A 250 -4.17 -0.83 -19.28
C ARG A 250 -5.69 -0.68 -19.27
N LEU A 251 -6.29 -0.52 -18.09
CA LEU A 251 -7.75 -0.37 -17.97
C LEU A 251 -8.26 0.90 -18.67
N ARG A 252 -7.52 1.99 -18.61
CA ARG A 252 -7.86 3.24 -19.32
C ARG A 252 -7.72 3.11 -20.83
N ALA A 253 -6.79 2.31 -21.32
CA ALA A 253 -6.58 2.10 -22.76
C ALA A 253 -7.58 1.12 -23.40
N GLY A 254 -8.19 0.25 -22.59
CA GLY A 254 -9.14 -0.78 -23.05
C GLY A 254 -10.62 -0.39 -22.91
N GLY A 255 -10.92 0.73 -22.27
CA GLY A 255 -12.27 1.31 -22.14
C GLY A 255 -12.42 2.49 -23.10
#